data_59313af7d328d18547665137435b192b
#
_entry.id   59313af7d328d18547665137435b192b
#
_cell.length_a   1.000
_cell.length_b   1.000
_cell.length_c   1.000
_cell.angle_alpha   90.00
_cell.angle_beta   90.00
_cell.angle_gamma   90.00
#
_symmetry.space_group_name_H-M   'P 1'
#
loop_
_entity.id
_entity.type
_entity.pdbx_description
1 polymer ?
#
loop_
_entity_poly.entity_id
_entity_poly.type
_entity_poly.pdbx_seq_one_letter_code
_entity_poly.pdbx_strand_id
1 'polypeptide(L)'
;MSMLSLRLLPILAIFVACSPQEQPFSSRSAQFGEYPKRLFDTFKVSCDGPGENFAQVSAGVFECRETLPPDATAFLILNYDGFPQKLPQSVRRMSSEKNSQGYRVDADLYFLIPQQNGSTVKVPVESEALDQELTSLFRFFGGTPVVKG
;
A
#
# COMPACT_ATOMS: atom_id res chain seq x y z
N MET A 1 35.83 39.61 -60.70
CA MET A 1 34.74 38.63 -60.80
C MET A 1 34.93 37.71 -59.60
N SER A 2 34.25 38.02 -58.42
CA SER A 2 34.36 37.25 -57.18
C SER A 2 33.09 36.48 -57.04
N MET A 3 33.20 35.15 -57.08
CA MET A 3 32.07 34.23 -56.77
C MET A 3 31.96 34.05 -55.23
N LEU A 4 30.89 34.57 -54.67
CA LEU A 4 30.52 34.36 -53.27
C LEU A 4 29.83 33.01 -53.16
N SER A 5 30.54 32.03 -52.60
CA SER A 5 29.98 30.71 -52.25
C SER A 5 29.19 30.79 -50.96
N LEU A 6 27.88 30.84 -51.06
CA LEU A 6 26.94 30.80 -49.93
C LEU A 6 26.85 29.36 -49.44
N ARG A 7 27.51 29.03 -48.29
CA ARG A 7 27.41 27.74 -47.61
C ARG A 7 26.12 27.72 -46.79
N LEU A 8 25.12 26.97 -47.26
CA LEU A 8 23.96 26.59 -46.47
C LEU A 8 24.41 25.60 -45.40
N LEU A 9 24.35 25.99 -44.13
CA LEU A 9 24.41 25.06 -42.99
C LEU A 9 23.02 24.42 -42.80
N PRO A 10 22.89 23.08 -42.73
CA PRO A 10 21.65 22.46 -42.29
C PRO A 10 21.51 22.61 -40.79
N ILE A 11 20.46 23.28 -40.34
CA ILE A 11 20.03 23.33 -38.93
C ILE A 11 19.42 21.97 -38.62
N LEU A 12 20.17 21.17 -37.86
CA LEU A 12 19.69 19.89 -37.34
C LEU A 12 18.76 20.17 -36.15
N ALA A 13 17.45 20.15 -36.38
CA ALA A 13 16.44 20.28 -35.34
C ALA A 13 16.42 18.98 -34.48
N ILE A 14 17.00 19.05 -33.28
CA ILE A 14 16.93 17.98 -32.32
C ILE A 14 15.54 18.02 -31.66
N PHE A 15 14.63 17.17 -32.12
CA PHE A 15 13.37 16.91 -31.43
C PHE A 15 13.68 16.13 -30.16
N VAL A 16 13.72 16.80 -28.99
CA VAL A 16 13.68 16.17 -27.71
C VAL A 16 12.26 15.62 -27.53
N ALA A 17 12.08 14.33 -27.82
CA ALA A 17 10.85 13.62 -27.53
C ALA A 17 10.76 13.51 -26.00
N CYS A 18 9.95 14.36 -25.34
CA CYS A 18 9.47 14.11 -24.00
C CYS A 18 8.58 12.87 -24.05
N SER A 19 9.16 11.71 -23.77
CA SER A 19 8.36 10.52 -23.49
C SER A 19 7.58 10.80 -22.20
N PRO A 20 6.24 10.64 -22.19
CA PRO A 20 5.48 10.71 -20.95
C PRO A 20 6.06 9.64 -20.02
N GLN A 21 6.53 10.07 -18.85
CA GLN A 21 7.02 9.19 -17.82
C GLN A 21 5.78 8.47 -17.26
N GLU A 22 5.56 7.22 -17.68
CA GLU A 22 4.52 6.40 -17.10
C GLU A 22 4.80 6.31 -15.60
N GLN A 23 3.89 6.88 -14.79
CA GLN A 23 3.96 6.71 -13.34
C GLN A 23 3.90 5.21 -13.04
N PRO A 24 4.80 4.69 -12.21
CA PRO A 24 4.80 3.27 -11.90
C PRO A 24 3.46 2.91 -11.27
N PHE A 25 2.76 1.95 -11.89
CA PHE A 25 1.50 1.43 -11.36
C PHE A 25 1.71 0.90 -9.94
N SER A 26 1.01 1.47 -8.98
CA SER A 26 1.03 1.06 -7.57
C SER A 26 -0.30 0.42 -7.17
N SER A 27 -0.26 -0.61 -6.34
CA SER A 27 -1.45 -1.34 -5.91
C SER A 27 -1.27 -2.00 -4.55
N ARG A 28 -2.36 -2.07 -3.80
CA ARG A 28 -2.48 -2.85 -2.57
C ARG A 28 -2.99 -4.27 -2.81
N SER A 29 -3.07 -4.69 -4.07
CA SER A 29 -3.58 -6.00 -4.46
C SER A 29 -2.63 -6.66 -5.44
N ALA A 30 -2.47 -7.99 -5.33
CA ALA A 30 -1.66 -8.77 -6.26
C ALA A 30 -2.25 -10.16 -6.50
N GLN A 31 -2.01 -10.70 -7.70
CA GLN A 31 -2.34 -12.05 -8.09
C GLN A 31 -1.12 -12.95 -7.94
N PHE A 32 -1.29 -14.11 -7.31
CA PHE A 32 -0.29 -15.16 -7.16
C PHE A 32 -0.81 -16.45 -7.79
N GLY A 33 0.06 -17.20 -8.48
CA GLY A 33 -0.32 -18.52 -9.06
C GLY A 33 -0.56 -19.58 -7.99
N GLU A 34 0.19 -19.51 -6.88
CA GLU A 34 0.07 -20.38 -5.71
C GLU A 34 -0.11 -19.58 -4.44
N TYR A 35 -0.54 -20.24 -3.35
CA TYR A 35 -0.67 -19.57 -2.05
C TYR A 35 0.69 -19.03 -1.58
N PRO A 36 0.84 -17.70 -1.39
CA PRO A 36 2.13 -17.10 -1.09
C PRO A 36 2.49 -17.24 0.39
N LYS A 37 2.74 -18.45 0.84
CA LYS A 37 3.04 -18.78 2.24
C LYS A 37 4.16 -17.90 2.82
N ARG A 38 5.24 -17.69 2.06
CA ARG A 38 6.39 -16.88 2.52
C ARG A 38 6.00 -15.41 2.78
N LEU A 39 5.10 -14.84 2.00
CA LEU A 39 4.58 -13.49 2.22
C LEU A 39 3.84 -13.42 3.57
N PHE A 40 2.94 -14.37 3.84
CA PHE A 40 2.19 -14.42 5.10
C PHE A 40 3.07 -14.75 6.31
N ASP A 41 4.06 -15.61 6.15
CA ASP A 41 5.05 -15.90 7.20
C ASP A 41 5.87 -14.63 7.54
N THR A 42 6.29 -13.87 6.50
CA THR A 42 6.98 -12.59 6.69
C THR A 42 6.09 -11.55 7.36
N PHE A 43 4.82 -11.46 6.95
CA PHE A 43 3.85 -10.57 7.59
C PHE A 43 3.68 -10.90 9.09
N LYS A 44 3.59 -12.18 9.45
CA LYS A 44 3.52 -12.62 10.84
C LYS A 44 4.76 -12.21 11.63
N VAL A 45 5.96 -12.46 11.08
CA VAL A 45 7.22 -12.10 11.75
C VAL A 45 7.38 -10.59 11.87
N SER A 46 6.88 -9.81 10.91
CA SER A 46 6.91 -8.34 10.96
C SER A 46 5.95 -7.73 11.99
N CYS A 47 5.13 -8.55 12.64
CA CYS A 47 4.18 -8.17 13.69
C CYS A 47 4.61 -8.77 15.04
N ASP A 48 5.80 -8.44 15.49
CA ASP A 48 6.39 -8.95 16.75
C ASP A 48 7.00 -7.80 17.59
N GLY A 49 6.58 -6.56 17.32
CA GLY A 49 7.02 -5.38 18.05
C GLY A 49 6.28 -5.17 19.37
N PRO A 50 6.83 -4.32 20.26
CA PRO A 50 6.15 -3.92 21.48
C PRO A 50 4.80 -3.25 21.18
N GLY A 51 3.72 -3.79 21.75
CA GLY A 51 2.35 -3.28 21.51
C GLY A 51 1.69 -3.78 20.23
N GLU A 52 2.36 -4.62 19.45
CA GLU A 52 1.79 -5.31 18.30
C GLU A 52 1.13 -6.64 18.69
N ASN A 53 0.05 -6.98 18.01
CA ASN A 53 -0.67 -8.23 18.22
C ASN A 53 -1.08 -8.82 16.85
N PHE A 54 -0.54 -9.99 16.55
CA PHE A 54 -0.88 -10.73 15.33
C PHE A 54 -2.05 -11.69 15.58
N ALA A 55 -3.04 -11.69 14.70
CA ALA A 55 -4.18 -12.60 14.76
C ALA A 55 -4.61 -13.06 13.37
N GLN A 56 -5.01 -14.33 13.28
CA GLN A 56 -5.82 -14.80 12.16
C GLN A 56 -7.30 -14.58 12.52
N VAL A 57 -7.94 -13.61 11.86
CA VAL A 57 -9.32 -13.21 12.18
C VAL A 57 -10.38 -14.04 11.44
N SER A 58 -9.99 -14.64 10.31
CA SER A 58 -10.77 -15.63 9.57
C SER A 58 -9.87 -16.43 8.62
N ALA A 59 -10.44 -17.41 7.90
CA ALA A 59 -9.70 -18.18 6.91
C ALA A 59 -9.09 -17.24 5.86
N GLY A 60 -7.76 -17.30 5.70
CA GLY A 60 -7.02 -16.47 4.75
C GLY A 60 -6.92 -14.98 5.10
N VAL A 61 -7.35 -14.56 6.30
CA VAL A 61 -7.32 -13.16 6.73
C VAL A 61 -6.54 -13.00 8.01
N PHE A 62 -5.51 -12.17 7.96
CA PHE A 62 -4.58 -11.91 9.05
C PHE A 62 -4.53 -10.42 9.35
N GLU A 63 -4.41 -10.07 10.62
CA GLU A 63 -4.26 -8.70 11.09
C GLU A 63 -3.08 -8.58 12.04
N CYS A 64 -2.37 -7.48 11.91
CA CYS A 64 -1.43 -6.99 12.91
C CYS A 64 -2.00 -5.69 13.47
N ARG A 65 -2.36 -5.70 14.75
CA ARG A 65 -2.90 -4.54 15.47
C ARG A 65 -1.84 -3.95 16.35
N GLU A 66 -1.72 -2.65 16.31
CA GLU A 66 -0.72 -1.90 17.06
C GLU A 66 -1.37 -0.80 17.89
N THR A 67 -0.90 -0.62 19.12
CA THR A 67 -1.25 0.52 19.96
C THR A 67 -0.48 1.75 19.48
N LEU A 68 -1.19 2.82 19.25
CA LEU A 68 -0.60 4.07 18.75
C LEU A 68 0.13 4.86 19.84
N PRO A 69 1.14 5.68 19.46
CA PRO A 69 1.75 6.66 20.35
C PRO A 69 0.71 7.64 20.91
N PRO A 70 0.96 8.24 22.10
CA PRO A 70 -0.02 9.10 22.78
C PRO A 70 -0.53 10.30 21.97
N ASP A 71 0.33 10.93 21.19
CA ASP A 71 0.00 12.06 20.33
C ASP A 71 -0.91 11.68 19.16
N ALA A 72 -0.62 10.58 18.48
CA ALA A 72 -1.46 10.03 17.42
C ALA A 72 -2.81 9.54 17.99
N THR A 73 -2.78 8.90 19.15
CA THR A 73 -3.99 8.47 19.86
C THR A 73 -4.89 9.66 20.19
N ALA A 74 -4.33 10.72 20.77
CA ALA A 74 -5.07 11.93 21.11
C ALA A 74 -5.65 12.62 19.88
N PHE A 75 -4.86 12.71 18.80
CA PHE A 75 -5.33 13.26 17.52
C PHE A 75 -6.56 12.50 16.98
N LEU A 76 -6.53 11.17 16.97
CA LEU A 76 -7.63 10.36 16.46
C LEU A 76 -8.88 10.48 17.34
N ILE A 77 -8.72 10.47 18.68
CA ILE A 77 -9.84 10.62 19.62
C ILE A 77 -10.53 11.98 19.39
N LEU A 78 -9.76 13.06 19.27
CA LEU A 78 -10.30 14.41 19.12
C LEU A 78 -10.97 14.66 17.76
N ASN A 79 -10.43 14.09 16.69
CA ASN A 79 -10.93 14.35 15.33
C ASN A 79 -12.05 13.39 14.88
N TYR A 80 -12.23 12.27 15.57
CA TYR A 80 -13.22 11.25 15.20
C TYR A 80 -14.16 10.86 16.33
N ASP A 81 -14.33 11.73 17.36
CA ASP A 81 -15.18 11.49 18.54
C ASP A 81 -14.90 10.15 19.24
N GLY A 82 -13.63 9.79 19.32
CA GLY A 82 -13.18 8.54 19.91
C GLY A 82 -13.44 8.45 21.40
N PHE A 83 -13.58 7.22 21.91
CA PHE A 83 -13.81 6.97 23.32
C PHE A 83 -12.49 6.85 24.10
N PRO A 84 -12.15 7.79 25.01
CA PRO A 84 -10.83 7.82 25.67
C PRO A 84 -10.50 6.57 26.48
N GLN A 85 -11.50 5.81 26.95
CA GLN A 85 -11.30 4.56 27.70
C GLN A 85 -11.01 3.34 26.82
N LYS A 86 -11.17 3.48 25.48
CA LYS A 86 -10.83 2.44 24.50
C LYS A 86 -9.98 3.05 23.41
N LEU A 87 -8.68 2.85 23.52
CA LEU A 87 -7.71 3.51 22.64
C LEU A 87 -7.84 3.06 21.19
N PRO A 88 -7.68 3.98 20.23
CA PRO A 88 -7.54 3.67 18.81
C PRO A 88 -6.36 2.75 18.55
N GLN A 89 -6.48 1.93 17.50
CA GLN A 89 -5.43 1.03 17.03
C GLN A 89 -5.14 1.25 15.56
N SER A 90 -3.89 1.12 15.17
CA SER A 90 -3.49 0.89 13.78
C SER A 90 -3.68 -0.59 13.45
N VAL A 91 -4.19 -0.88 12.26
CA VAL A 91 -4.39 -2.26 11.79
C VAL A 91 -3.79 -2.40 10.41
N ARG A 92 -2.78 -3.25 10.31
CA ARG A 92 -2.28 -3.80 9.05
C ARG A 92 -3.02 -5.11 8.80
N ARG A 93 -3.70 -5.22 7.68
CA ARG A 93 -4.48 -6.41 7.31
C ARG A 93 -3.98 -6.96 5.99
N MET A 94 -3.83 -8.27 5.92
CA MET A 94 -3.53 -9.00 4.71
C MET A 94 -4.53 -10.13 4.56
N SER A 95 -5.16 -10.21 3.39
CA SER A 95 -6.14 -11.25 3.08
C SER A 95 -5.79 -11.97 1.79
N SER A 96 -6.14 -13.25 1.70
CA SER A 96 -6.00 -14.05 0.50
C SER A 96 -7.33 -14.70 0.14
N GLU A 97 -7.68 -14.66 -1.14
CA GLU A 97 -8.85 -15.31 -1.70
C GLU A 97 -8.43 -16.15 -2.90
N LYS A 98 -8.88 -17.41 -2.95
CA LYS A 98 -8.62 -18.31 -4.07
C LYS A 98 -9.56 -17.98 -5.23
N ASN A 99 -9.00 -17.88 -6.43
CA ASN A 99 -9.75 -17.65 -7.67
C ASN A 99 -9.27 -18.59 -8.79
N SER A 100 -9.78 -18.42 -10.01
CA SER A 100 -9.41 -19.24 -11.17
C SER A 100 -7.94 -19.11 -11.61
N GLN A 101 -7.25 -18.04 -11.17
CA GLN A 101 -5.85 -17.76 -11.52
C GLN A 101 -4.88 -18.07 -10.36
N GLY A 102 -5.38 -18.64 -9.26
CA GLY A 102 -4.59 -18.92 -8.06
C GLY A 102 -5.13 -18.21 -6.84
N TYR A 103 -4.36 -17.26 -6.29
CA TYR A 103 -4.73 -16.51 -5.09
C TYR A 103 -4.58 -15.02 -5.33
N ARG A 104 -5.64 -14.28 -5.06
CA ARG A 104 -5.58 -12.83 -4.93
C ARG A 104 -5.23 -12.49 -3.49
N VAL A 105 -4.27 -11.61 -3.30
CA VAL A 105 -3.91 -11.06 -2.00
C VAL A 105 -4.19 -9.58 -2.00
N ASP A 106 -4.86 -9.11 -0.95
CA ASP A 106 -5.14 -7.69 -0.70
C ASP A 106 -4.49 -7.28 0.64
N ALA A 107 -3.86 -6.10 0.66
CA ALA A 107 -3.30 -5.49 1.85
C ALA A 107 -4.00 -4.17 2.15
N ASP A 108 -4.39 -3.96 3.42
CA ASP A 108 -5.03 -2.74 3.90
C ASP A 108 -4.29 -2.23 5.14
N LEU A 109 -4.24 -0.89 5.26
CA LEU A 109 -3.85 -0.20 6.47
C LEU A 109 -4.96 0.79 6.85
N TYR A 110 -5.39 0.75 8.11
CA TYR A 110 -6.44 1.61 8.61
C TYR A 110 -6.34 1.79 10.14
N PHE A 111 -7.00 2.82 10.64
CA PHE A 111 -7.22 2.99 12.06
C PHE A 111 -8.60 2.48 12.46
N LEU A 112 -8.67 1.83 13.62
CA LEU A 112 -9.93 1.49 14.30
C LEU A 112 -10.09 2.43 15.50
N ILE A 113 -11.18 3.18 15.50
CA ILE A 113 -11.46 4.20 16.54
C ILE A 113 -12.76 3.84 17.23
N PRO A 114 -12.69 3.22 18.44
CA PRO A 114 -13.87 2.92 19.24
C PRO A 114 -14.61 4.20 19.62
N GLN A 115 -15.93 4.17 19.56
CA GLN A 115 -16.83 5.28 19.87
C GLN A 115 -17.53 5.07 21.21
N GLN A 116 -18.03 6.15 21.82
CA GLN A 116 -18.77 6.07 23.09
C GLN A 116 -20.04 5.23 22.98
N ASN A 117 -20.70 5.23 21.85
CA ASN A 117 -21.91 4.44 21.60
C ASN A 117 -21.64 2.94 21.38
N GLY A 118 -20.41 2.48 21.49
CA GLY A 118 -19.99 1.09 21.30
C GLY A 118 -19.72 0.70 19.83
N SER A 119 -19.93 1.60 18.87
CA SER A 119 -19.52 1.39 17.48
C SER A 119 -17.99 1.58 17.31
N THR A 120 -17.49 1.28 16.13
CA THR A 120 -16.08 1.53 15.76
C THR A 120 -16.04 2.18 14.38
N VAL A 121 -15.33 3.31 14.29
CA VAL A 121 -15.04 3.96 13.01
C VAL A 121 -13.76 3.37 12.45
N LYS A 122 -13.80 2.99 11.16
CA LYS A 122 -12.64 2.56 10.39
C LYS A 122 -12.20 3.70 9.48
N VAL A 123 -10.96 4.18 9.68
CA VAL A 123 -10.36 5.25 8.88
C VAL A 123 -9.23 4.66 8.03
N PRO A 124 -9.39 4.54 6.71
CA PRO A 124 -8.34 4.03 5.84
C PRO A 124 -7.15 5.00 5.81
N VAL A 125 -5.94 4.45 5.75
CA VAL A 125 -4.73 5.23 5.51
C VAL A 125 -4.45 5.23 4.02
N GLU A 126 -4.55 6.40 3.39
CA GLU A 126 -4.20 6.58 1.98
C GLU A 126 -2.79 7.15 1.89
N SER A 127 -1.89 6.43 1.21
CA SER A 127 -0.49 6.82 1.03
C SER A 127 0.07 6.18 -0.23
N GLU A 128 0.44 7.02 -1.18
CA GLU A 128 1.08 6.56 -2.42
C GLU A 128 2.41 5.86 -2.15
N ALA A 129 3.19 6.34 -1.18
CA ALA A 129 4.44 5.72 -0.77
C ALA A 129 4.20 4.29 -0.26
N LEU A 130 3.19 4.09 0.59
CA LEU A 130 2.80 2.76 1.07
C LEU A 130 2.34 1.85 -0.08
N ASP A 131 1.58 2.38 -1.03
CA ASP A 131 1.09 1.62 -2.18
C ASP A 131 2.25 1.15 -3.07
N GLN A 132 3.28 1.98 -3.24
CA GLN A 132 4.51 1.63 -3.95
C GLN A 132 5.32 0.57 -3.21
N GLU A 133 5.44 0.69 -1.89
CA GLU A 133 6.13 -0.30 -1.05
C GLU A 133 5.42 -1.66 -1.10
N LEU A 134 4.10 -1.70 -0.97
CA LEU A 134 3.30 -2.93 -1.07
C LEU A 134 3.41 -3.56 -2.46
N THR A 135 3.37 -2.74 -3.52
CA THR A 135 3.58 -3.19 -4.88
C THR A 135 4.94 -3.88 -5.04
N SER A 136 5.99 -3.27 -4.50
CA SER A 136 7.35 -3.82 -4.52
C SER A 136 7.46 -5.11 -3.72
N LEU A 137 6.83 -5.14 -2.55
CA LEU A 137 6.75 -6.33 -1.69
C LEU A 137 6.07 -7.50 -2.41
N PHE A 138 4.91 -7.26 -3.03
CA PHE A 138 4.21 -8.31 -3.79
C PHE A 138 5.05 -8.86 -4.93
N ARG A 139 5.71 -8.00 -5.70
CA ARG A 139 6.62 -8.44 -6.78
C ARG A 139 7.79 -9.26 -6.25
N PHE A 140 8.37 -8.86 -5.12
CA PHE A 140 9.46 -9.60 -4.47
C PHE A 140 9.05 -11.04 -4.10
N PHE A 141 7.79 -11.24 -3.70
CA PHE A 141 7.24 -12.57 -3.38
C PHE A 141 6.62 -13.29 -4.59
N GLY A 142 6.79 -12.77 -5.81
CA GLY A 142 6.33 -13.41 -7.05
C GLY A 142 4.88 -13.10 -7.42
N GLY A 143 4.26 -12.10 -6.79
CA GLY A 143 2.93 -11.61 -7.14
C GLY A 143 2.95 -10.61 -8.28
N THR A 144 1.90 -10.59 -9.07
CA THR A 144 1.64 -9.57 -10.09
C THR A 144 0.64 -8.56 -9.54
N PRO A 145 1.03 -7.29 -9.34
CA PRO A 145 0.10 -6.25 -8.88
C PRO A 145 -1.10 -6.12 -9.80
N VAL A 146 -2.28 -5.98 -9.19
CA VAL A 146 -3.56 -5.86 -9.91
C VAL A 146 -4.38 -4.69 -9.35
N VAL A 147 -5.24 -4.09 -10.17
CA VAL A 147 -6.16 -3.05 -9.69
C VAL A 147 -7.11 -3.65 -8.65
N LYS A 148 -7.33 -2.94 -7.57
CA LYS A 148 -8.32 -3.33 -6.57
C LYS A 148 -9.71 -3.31 -7.23
N GLY A 149 -10.36 -4.45 -7.26
CA GLY A 149 -11.71 -4.60 -7.79
C GLY A 149 -12.76 -4.06 -6.83
#